data_7abb771f9cf2e34edac46d5eaa74da95
#
_entry.id   7abb771f9cf2e34edac46d5eaa74da95
#
_cell.length_a   1.000
_cell.length_b   1.000
_cell.length_c   1.000
_cell.angle_alpha   90.00
_cell.angle_beta   90.00
_cell.angle_gamma   90.00
#
_symmetry.space_group_name_H-M   'P 1'
#
loop_
_entity.id
_entity.type
_entity.pdbx_description
1 polymer ?
#
loop_
_entity_poly.entity_id
_entity_poly.type
_entity_poly.pdbx_seq_one_letter_code
_entity_poly.pdbx_strand_id
1 'polypeptide(L)'
;EHSAAEDAGIVVGDTVTAINGKKIYNYREILLYMQAENPSKPVTLSIEHADGSKESVVVTPKLDNEGNYKLGVAGGYVASTGFGNDIKYAGLELRYWVKATVTGLRMIVTGGVKNGDIMGPVGVGSAMNEVIEEAKDISTTQKEAVINVILNLLNWSILLSVNLGIMNLLPIPALDGGRLLFLFIEAIRRKKIPQEKEAIVNFIGFALLMVLMVVVFFNDIKNAFF
;
A
#
# COMPACT_ATOMS: atom_id res chain seq x y z
N GLU A 1 -25.12 15.26 4.04
CA GLU A 1 -25.31 14.26 2.94
C GLU A 1 -25.00 12.87 3.48
N HIS A 2 -25.93 11.94 3.26
CA HIS A 2 -25.76 10.54 3.65
C HIS A 2 -24.61 9.91 2.85
N SER A 3 -23.82 9.05 3.50
CA SER A 3 -22.75 8.31 2.83
C SER A 3 -23.30 7.20 1.92
N ALA A 4 -22.51 6.69 0.98
CA ALA A 4 -22.91 5.58 0.13
C ALA A 4 -23.24 4.30 0.92
N ALA A 5 -22.50 4.05 2.00
CA ALA A 5 -22.74 2.92 2.89
C ALA A 5 -24.05 3.07 3.67
N GLU A 6 -24.33 4.28 4.16
CA GLU A 6 -25.56 4.60 4.89
C GLU A 6 -26.79 4.47 4.00
N ASP A 7 -26.74 4.96 2.74
CA ASP A 7 -27.82 4.77 1.76
C ASP A 7 -28.08 3.30 1.44
N ALA A 8 -27.07 2.45 1.56
CA ALA A 8 -27.18 1.01 1.35
C ALA A 8 -27.60 0.23 2.61
N GLY A 9 -27.91 0.93 3.73
CA GLY A 9 -28.41 0.34 4.96
C GLY A 9 -27.30 -0.20 5.90
N ILE A 10 -26.04 0.11 5.64
CA ILE A 10 -24.91 -0.27 6.53
C ILE A 10 -24.92 0.66 7.74
N VAL A 11 -24.88 0.09 8.93
CA VAL A 11 -24.96 0.83 10.19
C VAL A 11 -23.66 0.76 10.99
N VAL A 12 -23.51 1.65 11.96
CA VAL A 12 -22.37 1.65 12.87
C VAL A 12 -22.39 0.36 13.71
N GLY A 13 -21.26 -0.35 13.71
CA GLY A 13 -21.13 -1.65 14.38
C GLY A 13 -21.04 -2.83 13.40
N ASP A 14 -21.42 -2.62 12.14
CA ASP A 14 -21.23 -3.63 11.09
C ASP A 14 -19.76 -3.79 10.73
N THR A 15 -19.37 -5.01 10.40
CA THR A 15 -18.01 -5.35 9.98
C THR A 15 -18.00 -5.74 8.50
N VAL A 16 -17.24 -5.02 7.68
CA VAL A 16 -17.02 -5.40 6.28
C VAL A 16 -16.02 -6.54 6.22
N THR A 17 -16.44 -7.70 5.72
CA THR A 17 -15.65 -8.93 5.65
C THR A 17 -15.11 -9.22 4.25
N ALA A 18 -15.78 -8.72 3.19
CA ALA A 18 -15.32 -8.83 1.81
C ALA A 18 -15.85 -7.69 0.95
N ILE A 19 -15.15 -7.40 -0.15
CA ILE A 19 -15.54 -6.48 -1.22
C ILE A 19 -15.42 -7.19 -2.57
N ASN A 20 -16.53 -7.30 -3.32
CA ASN A 20 -16.62 -8.08 -4.57
C ASN A 20 -16.01 -9.48 -4.44
N GLY A 21 -16.29 -10.18 -3.33
CA GLY A 21 -15.78 -11.53 -3.03
C GLY A 21 -14.32 -11.59 -2.55
N LYS A 22 -13.58 -10.48 -2.57
CA LYS A 22 -12.22 -10.41 -2.02
C LYS A 22 -12.28 -10.15 -0.53
N LYS A 23 -11.73 -11.06 0.29
CA LYS A 23 -11.70 -10.92 1.76
C LYS A 23 -10.96 -9.66 2.20
N ILE A 24 -11.54 -8.97 3.17
CA ILE A 24 -11.01 -7.76 3.82
C ILE A 24 -10.70 -8.11 5.28
N TYR A 25 -9.55 -7.69 5.78
CA TYR A 25 -9.08 -7.98 7.14
C TYR A 25 -8.88 -6.71 7.97
N ASN A 26 -8.72 -5.56 7.31
CA ASN A 26 -8.65 -4.27 7.95
C ASN A 26 -9.22 -3.18 7.04
N TYR A 27 -9.53 -2.02 7.62
CA TYR A 27 -10.09 -0.88 6.91
C TYR A 27 -9.20 -0.37 5.76
N ARG A 28 -7.88 -0.39 5.94
CA ARG A 28 -6.92 0.04 4.91
C ARG A 28 -7.04 -0.78 3.62
N GLU A 29 -7.43 -2.06 3.69
CA GLU A 29 -7.65 -2.87 2.50
C GLU A 29 -8.85 -2.41 1.69
N ILE A 30 -9.87 -1.79 2.33
CA ILE A 30 -11.00 -1.16 1.63
C ILE A 30 -10.49 0.07 0.87
N LEU A 31 -9.71 0.93 1.53
CA LEU A 31 -9.13 2.11 0.90
C LEU A 31 -8.23 1.73 -0.28
N LEU A 32 -7.36 0.74 -0.09
CA LEU A 32 -6.50 0.21 -1.16
C LEU A 32 -7.30 -0.32 -2.34
N TYR A 33 -8.42 -1.01 -2.09
CA TYR A 33 -9.31 -1.49 -3.14
C TYR A 33 -9.93 -0.32 -3.92
N MET A 34 -10.45 0.66 -3.20
CA MET A 34 -11.07 1.85 -3.81
C MET A 34 -10.08 2.65 -4.64
N GLN A 35 -8.84 2.81 -4.17
CA GLN A 35 -7.78 3.49 -4.90
C GLN A 35 -7.35 2.72 -6.17
N ALA A 36 -7.15 1.42 -6.05
CA ALA A 36 -6.61 0.59 -7.13
C ALA A 36 -7.62 0.31 -8.26
N GLU A 37 -8.88 0.08 -7.90
CA GLU A 37 -9.92 -0.26 -8.87
C GLU A 37 -10.72 0.99 -9.30
N ASN A 38 -10.67 2.09 -8.52
CA ASN A 38 -11.42 3.34 -8.72
C ASN A 38 -12.87 3.09 -9.22
N PRO A 39 -13.68 2.33 -8.48
CA PRO A 39 -14.93 1.80 -8.98
C PRO A 39 -15.99 2.90 -9.08
N SER A 40 -16.35 3.28 -10.30
CA SER A 40 -17.54 4.11 -10.58
C SER A 40 -18.84 3.31 -10.59
N LYS A 41 -18.73 1.97 -10.53
CA LYS A 41 -19.87 1.02 -10.57
C LYS A 41 -20.15 0.49 -9.17
N PRO A 42 -21.39 0.02 -8.92
CA PRO A 42 -21.75 -0.61 -7.66
C PRO A 42 -20.79 -1.74 -7.28
N VAL A 43 -20.44 -1.82 -6.01
CA VAL A 43 -19.63 -2.88 -5.41
C VAL A 43 -20.46 -3.67 -4.41
N THR A 44 -20.24 -4.97 -4.33
CA THR A 44 -20.90 -5.83 -3.34
C THR A 44 -20.03 -5.93 -2.10
N LEU A 45 -20.53 -5.48 -0.97
CA LEU A 45 -19.91 -5.64 0.34
C LEU A 45 -20.55 -6.84 1.06
N SER A 46 -19.72 -7.76 1.56
CA SER A 46 -20.18 -8.75 2.54
C SER A 46 -19.98 -8.16 3.92
N ILE A 47 -21.05 -8.04 4.67
CA ILE A 47 -21.07 -7.47 6.02
C ILE A 47 -21.44 -8.53 7.05
N GLU A 48 -20.95 -8.36 8.26
CA GLU A 48 -21.34 -9.12 9.45
C GLU A 48 -21.84 -8.12 10.48
N HIS A 49 -23.10 -8.25 10.84
CA HIS A 49 -23.76 -7.39 11.82
C HIS A 49 -23.31 -7.70 13.26
N ALA A 50 -23.63 -6.81 14.18
CA ALA A 50 -23.28 -6.98 15.59
C ALA A 50 -23.92 -8.24 16.24
N ASP A 51 -25.01 -8.75 15.69
CA ASP A 51 -25.69 -9.98 16.12
C ASP A 51 -25.08 -11.26 15.50
N GLY A 52 -24.06 -11.11 14.64
CA GLY A 52 -23.39 -12.21 13.93
C GLY A 52 -24.08 -12.65 12.64
N SER A 53 -25.20 -12.03 12.26
CA SER A 53 -25.83 -12.29 10.96
C SER A 53 -24.96 -11.73 9.82
N LYS A 54 -25.04 -12.39 8.65
CA LYS A 54 -24.23 -12.03 7.48
C LYS A 54 -25.12 -11.67 6.31
N GLU A 55 -24.78 -10.57 5.68
CA GLU A 55 -25.50 -10.08 4.51
C GLU A 55 -24.53 -9.63 3.41
N SER A 56 -25.04 -9.59 2.18
CA SER A 56 -24.34 -8.99 1.04
C SER A 56 -25.13 -7.79 0.54
N VAL A 57 -24.52 -6.61 0.66
CA VAL A 57 -25.14 -5.33 0.32
C VAL A 57 -24.46 -4.75 -0.91
N VAL A 58 -25.25 -4.22 -1.84
CA VAL A 58 -24.72 -3.53 -3.02
C VAL A 58 -24.62 -2.03 -2.71
N VAL A 59 -23.41 -1.50 -2.78
CA VAL A 59 -23.13 -0.09 -2.48
C VAL A 59 -22.66 0.60 -3.76
N THR A 60 -23.27 1.72 -4.10
CA THR A 60 -22.82 2.57 -5.21
C THR A 60 -21.92 3.67 -4.66
N PRO A 61 -20.60 3.66 -4.98
CA PRO A 61 -19.68 4.66 -4.49
C PRO A 61 -20.09 6.06 -4.91
N LYS A 62 -19.92 7.04 -4.03
CA LYS A 62 -20.16 8.47 -4.31
C LYS A 62 -18.84 9.18 -4.60
N LEU A 63 -18.89 10.11 -5.57
CA LEU A 63 -17.75 10.95 -5.91
C LEU A 63 -17.59 12.05 -4.84
N ASP A 64 -16.37 12.22 -4.33
CA ASP A 64 -16.05 13.33 -3.44
C ASP A 64 -15.64 14.60 -4.23
N ASN A 65 -15.37 15.69 -3.52
CA ASN A 65 -14.98 16.98 -4.11
C ASN A 65 -13.61 16.92 -4.81
N GLU A 66 -12.80 15.89 -4.55
CA GLU A 66 -11.47 15.68 -5.13
C GLU A 66 -11.52 14.74 -6.35
N GLY A 67 -12.70 14.25 -6.72
CA GLY A 67 -12.89 13.33 -7.84
C GLY A 67 -12.56 11.88 -7.51
N ASN A 68 -12.55 11.48 -6.24
CA ASN A 68 -12.34 10.11 -5.81
C ASN A 68 -13.66 9.45 -5.42
N TYR A 69 -13.82 8.18 -5.77
CA TYR A 69 -14.98 7.40 -5.35
C TYR A 69 -14.84 6.92 -3.91
N LYS A 70 -15.82 7.20 -3.06
CA LYS A 70 -15.85 6.82 -1.64
C LYS A 70 -17.08 6.00 -1.30
N LEU A 71 -16.93 5.03 -0.41
CA LEU A 71 -18.04 4.23 0.14
C LEU A 71 -18.67 4.90 1.36
N GLY A 72 -17.93 5.76 2.05
CA GLY A 72 -18.38 6.39 3.28
C GLY A 72 -18.36 5.48 4.50
N VAL A 73 -17.54 4.43 4.48
CA VAL A 73 -17.23 3.62 5.67
C VAL A 73 -16.07 4.25 6.40
N ALA A 74 -16.09 4.24 7.72
CA ALA A 74 -15.00 4.67 8.58
C ALA A 74 -14.43 3.48 9.33
N GLY A 75 -13.11 3.39 9.42
CA GLY A 75 -12.43 2.38 10.22
C GLY A 75 -12.09 2.93 11.60
N GLY A 76 -12.09 2.05 12.60
CA GLY A 76 -11.64 2.35 13.95
C GLY A 76 -10.43 1.52 14.33
N TYR A 77 -9.73 1.93 15.39
CA TYR A 77 -8.69 1.13 16.02
C TYR A 77 -9.34 0.15 17.00
N VAL A 78 -8.92 -1.11 16.95
CA VAL A 78 -9.29 -2.10 17.95
C VAL A 78 -8.24 -2.07 19.04
N ALA A 79 -8.67 -1.88 20.30
CA ALA A 79 -7.76 -1.97 21.43
C ALA A 79 -7.16 -3.37 21.52
N SER A 80 -5.85 -3.42 21.79
CA SER A 80 -5.16 -4.69 22.02
C SER A 80 -5.77 -5.41 23.23
N THR A 81 -6.08 -6.70 23.05
CA THR A 81 -6.62 -7.56 24.10
C THR A 81 -5.64 -8.64 24.55
N GLY A 82 -4.33 -8.44 24.28
CA GLY A 82 -3.24 -9.31 24.74
C GLY A 82 -2.30 -9.78 23.64
N PHE A 83 -1.12 -10.25 24.04
CA PHE A 83 0.03 -10.57 23.18
C PHE A 83 -0.30 -11.47 21.97
N GLY A 84 -1.18 -12.47 22.14
CA GLY A 84 -1.58 -13.34 21.03
C GLY A 84 -2.35 -12.60 19.91
N ASN A 85 -3.22 -11.66 20.31
CA ASN A 85 -3.93 -10.81 19.37
C ASN A 85 -2.98 -9.78 18.72
N ASP A 86 -2.00 -9.28 19.46
CA ASP A 86 -1.00 -8.34 18.91
C ASP A 86 -0.19 -8.99 17.79
N ILE A 87 0.26 -10.24 17.96
CA ILE A 87 0.93 -11.00 16.91
C ILE A 87 0.03 -11.21 15.69
N LYS A 88 -1.25 -11.56 15.92
CA LYS A 88 -2.23 -11.73 14.84
C LYS A 88 -2.40 -10.43 14.04
N TYR A 89 -2.59 -9.31 14.73
CA TYR A 89 -2.75 -8.01 14.07
C TYR A 89 -1.47 -7.55 13.37
N ALA A 90 -0.29 -7.79 13.95
CA ALA A 90 1.00 -7.52 13.30
C ALA A 90 1.14 -8.33 11.99
N GLY A 91 0.71 -9.60 11.99
CA GLY A 91 0.68 -10.42 10.78
C GLY A 91 -0.29 -9.90 9.71
N LEU A 92 -1.46 -9.41 10.13
CA LEU A 92 -2.44 -8.81 9.21
C LEU A 92 -1.92 -7.47 8.64
N GLU A 93 -1.22 -6.68 9.45
CA GLU A 93 -0.60 -5.43 9.01
C GLU A 93 0.53 -5.68 8.00
N LEU A 94 1.41 -6.64 8.28
CA LEU A 94 2.44 -7.05 7.32
C LEU A 94 1.82 -7.53 5.99
N ARG A 95 0.77 -8.36 6.06
CA ARG A 95 0.01 -8.80 4.89
C ARG A 95 -0.55 -7.61 4.09
N TYR A 96 -1.11 -6.62 4.79
CA TYR A 96 -1.61 -5.39 4.16
C TYR A 96 -0.50 -4.67 3.37
N TRP A 97 0.67 -4.44 3.99
CA TRP A 97 1.77 -3.74 3.35
C TRP A 97 2.31 -4.49 2.13
N VAL A 98 2.43 -5.82 2.21
CA VAL A 98 2.79 -6.66 1.05
C VAL A 98 1.75 -6.50 -0.07
N LYS A 99 0.47 -6.58 0.27
CA LYS A 99 -0.63 -6.41 -0.70
C LYS A 99 -0.62 -5.02 -1.32
N ALA A 100 -0.40 -3.97 -0.53
CA ALA A 100 -0.33 -2.59 -0.98
C ALA A 100 0.82 -2.39 -1.97
N THR A 101 2.02 -2.89 -1.65
CA THR A 101 3.19 -2.81 -2.53
C THR A 101 2.95 -3.54 -3.86
N VAL A 102 2.44 -4.77 -3.82
CA VAL A 102 2.14 -5.54 -5.04
C VAL A 102 1.04 -4.86 -5.87
N THR A 103 0.03 -4.29 -5.22
CA THR A 103 -1.03 -3.54 -5.88
C THR A 103 -0.49 -2.26 -6.53
N GLY A 104 0.37 -1.51 -5.83
CA GLY A 104 1.04 -0.33 -6.38
C GLY A 104 1.90 -0.68 -7.61
N LEU A 105 2.69 -1.75 -7.55
CA LEU A 105 3.46 -2.23 -8.72
C LEU A 105 2.54 -2.59 -9.90
N ARG A 106 1.42 -3.27 -9.62
CA ARG A 106 0.42 -3.56 -10.66
C ARG A 106 -0.12 -2.26 -11.28
N MET A 107 -0.47 -1.27 -10.46
CA MET A 107 -0.96 0.03 -10.95
C MET A 107 0.06 0.73 -11.85
N ILE A 108 1.35 0.70 -11.49
CA ILE A 108 2.43 1.25 -12.33
C ILE A 108 2.46 0.55 -13.70
N VAL A 109 2.42 -0.78 -13.72
CA VAL A 109 2.48 -1.57 -14.98
C VAL A 109 1.23 -1.40 -15.84
N THR A 110 0.05 -1.23 -15.21
CA THR A 110 -1.23 -1.10 -15.93
C THR A 110 -1.59 0.35 -16.28
N GLY A 111 -0.74 1.32 -15.93
CA GLY A 111 -0.98 2.75 -16.20
C GLY A 111 -2.06 3.36 -15.31
N GLY A 112 -2.39 2.73 -14.18
CA GLY A 112 -3.36 3.24 -13.20
C GLY A 112 -2.80 4.31 -12.25
N VAL A 113 -1.55 4.74 -12.46
CA VAL A 113 -0.85 5.73 -11.64
C VAL A 113 -1.06 7.12 -12.24
N LYS A 114 -1.46 8.08 -11.41
CA LYS A 114 -1.59 9.49 -11.80
C LYS A 114 -0.22 10.19 -11.67
N ASN A 115 -0.07 11.32 -12.38
CA ASN A 115 1.10 12.18 -12.19
C ASN A 115 1.16 12.65 -10.74
N GLY A 116 2.28 12.40 -10.07
CA GLY A 116 2.49 12.72 -8.66
C GLY A 116 2.35 11.53 -7.69
N ASP A 117 1.77 10.39 -8.10
CA ASP A 117 1.67 9.20 -7.24
C ASP A 117 3.02 8.48 -7.03
N ILE A 118 3.99 8.71 -7.93
CA ILE A 118 5.35 8.16 -7.79
C ILE A 118 6.21 9.20 -7.09
N MET A 119 6.55 8.91 -5.85
CA MET A 119 7.42 9.74 -5.05
C MET A 119 8.85 9.17 -5.06
N GLY A 120 9.81 10.03 -5.34
CA GLY A 120 11.22 9.74 -5.13
C GLY A 120 11.68 10.16 -3.71
N PRO A 121 13.00 10.18 -3.45
CA PRO A 121 13.53 10.46 -2.12
C PRO A 121 13.11 11.82 -1.54
N VAL A 122 12.97 12.86 -2.38
CA VAL A 122 12.55 14.19 -1.93
C VAL A 122 11.07 14.21 -1.57
N GLY A 123 10.20 13.62 -2.42
CA GLY A 123 8.77 13.49 -2.16
C GLY A 123 8.46 12.65 -0.93
N VAL A 124 9.19 11.54 -0.72
CA VAL A 124 9.10 10.74 0.51
C VAL A 124 9.48 11.57 1.73
N GLY A 125 10.56 12.37 1.66
CA GLY A 125 10.95 13.27 2.74
C GLY A 125 9.90 14.33 3.04
N SER A 126 9.29 14.93 2.01
CA SER A 126 8.22 15.91 2.16
C SER A 126 6.95 15.32 2.77
N ALA A 127 6.49 14.16 2.27
CA ALA A 127 5.34 13.45 2.80
C ALA A 127 5.56 13.01 4.27
N MET A 128 6.78 12.60 4.62
CA MET A 128 7.14 12.25 5.99
C MET A 128 7.08 13.46 6.92
N ASN A 129 7.55 14.63 6.45
CA ASN A 129 7.48 15.87 7.23
C ASN A 129 6.02 16.33 7.43
N GLU A 130 5.19 16.26 6.39
CA GLU A 130 3.76 16.57 6.47
C GLU A 130 3.04 15.72 7.52
N VAL A 131 3.25 14.40 7.52
CA VAL A 131 2.68 13.48 8.52
C VAL A 131 3.20 13.77 9.94
N ILE A 132 4.46 14.22 10.09
CA ILE A 132 5.01 14.61 11.38
C ILE A 132 4.34 15.89 11.88
N GLU A 133 4.16 16.90 11.04
CA GLU A 133 3.47 18.14 11.42
C GLU A 133 1.99 17.87 11.76
N GLU A 134 1.28 17.10 10.92
CA GLU A 134 -0.09 16.69 11.22
C GLU A 134 -0.21 15.95 12.56
N ALA A 135 0.72 15.01 12.84
CA ALA A 135 0.75 14.31 14.11
C ALA A 135 0.95 15.23 15.33
N LYS A 136 1.67 16.34 15.16
CA LYS A 136 1.82 17.37 16.20
C LYS A 136 0.53 18.18 16.36
N ASP A 137 -0.07 18.60 15.24
CA ASP A 137 -1.23 19.49 15.22
C ASP A 137 -2.48 18.85 15.83
N ILE A 138 -2.71 17.53 15.59
CA ILE A 138 -3.84 16.80 16.16
C ILE A 138 -3.64 16.41 17.62
N SER A 139 -2.46 16.61 18.20
CA SER A 139 -2.12 16.18 19.55
C SER A 139 -2.47 17.26 20.56
N THR A 140 -3.17 16.86 21.64
CA THR A 140 -3.58 17.78 22.71
C THR A 140 -2.48 18.02 23.73
N THR A 141 -1.52 17.11 23.84
CA THR A 141 -0.38 17.20 24.75
C THR A 141 0.94 16.93 24.05
N GLN A 142 2.03 17.51 24.57
CA GLN A 142 3.38 17.28 24.02
C GLN A 142 3.78 15.78 24.08
N LYS A 143 3.30 15.06 25.09
CA LYS A 143 3.56 13.62 25.21
C LYS A 143 2.85 12.83 24.10
N GLU A 144 1.60 13.15 23.82
CA GLU A 144 0.84 12.56 22.70
C GLU A 144 1.50 12.85 21.36
N ALA A 145 1.94 14.10 21.14
CA ALA A 145 2.65 14.50 19.93
C ALA A 145 3.90 13.61 19.70
N VAL A 146 4.73 13.44 20.72
CA VAL A 146 5.93 12.60 20.62
C VAL A 146 5.55 11.14 20.31
N ILE A 147 4.54 10.59 20.97
CA ILE A 147 4.09 9.21 20.74
C ILE A 147 3.57 9.07 19.30
N ASN A 148 2.73 9.99 18.84
CA ASN A 148 2.17 9.95 17.49
C ASN A 148 3.25 10.08 16.41
N VAL A 149 4.24 10.95 16.60
CA VAL A 149 5.40 11.05 15.70
C VAL A 149 6.18 9.74 15.66
N ILE A 150 6.49 9.11 16.81
CA ILE A 150 7.20 7.83 16.86
C ILE A 150 6.41 6.74 16.14
N LEU A 151 5.09 6.64 16.37
CA LEU A 151 4.24 5.64 15.72
C LEU A 151 4.20 5.85 14.20
N ASN A 152 4.13 7.09 13.74
CA ASN A 152 4.18 7.40 12.30
C ASN A 152 5.55 7.03 11.69
N LEU A 153 6.65 7.34 12.37
CA LEU A 153 7.99 6.95 11.91
C LEU A 153 8.16 5.43 11.83
N LEU A 154 7.60 4.69 12.79
CA LEU A 154 7.58 3.23 12.74
C LEU A 154 6.76 2.70 11.55
N ASN A 155 5.59 3.27 11.28
CA ASN A 155 4.78 2.91 10.11
C ASN A 155 5.53 3.17 8.80
N TRP A 156 6.22 4.32 8.67
CA TRP A 156 7.08 4.62 7.53
C TRP A 156 8.23 3.63 7.38
N SER A 157 8.85 3.25 8.50
CA SER A 157 9.94 2.25 8.50
C SER A 157 9.46 0.88 8.02
N ILE A 158 8.26 0.46 8.43
CA ILE A 158 7.63 -0.78 7.97
C ILE A 158 7.34 -0.70 6.47
N LEU A 159 6.71 0.39 6.00
CA LEU A 159 6.42 0.62 4.58
C LEU A 159 7.68 0.53 3.73
N LEU A 160 8.72 1.28 4.09
CA LEU A 160 9.98 1.31 3.33
C LEU A 160 10.67 -0.06 3.34
N SER A 161 10.68 -0.75 4.48
CA SER A 161 11.29 -2.09 4.60
C SER A 161 10.57 -3.13 3.75
N VAL A 162 9.25 -3.13 3.75
CA VAL A 162 8.44 -4.05 2.93
C VAL A 162 8.63 -3.75 1.45
N ASN A 163 8.58 -2.47 1.07
CA ASN A 163 8.80 -2.06 -0.32
C ASN A 163 10.19 -2.48 -0.80
N LEU A 164 11.24 -2.20 -0.02
CA LEU A 164 12.61 -2.60 -0.36
C LEU A 164 12.74 -4.11 -0.50
N GLY A 165 12.13 -4.88 0.43
CA GLY A 165 12.14 -6.35 0.37
C GLY A 165 11.47 -6.89 -0.88
N ILE A 166 10.28 -6.39 -1.22
CA ILE A 166 9.55 -6.83 -2.42
C ILE A 166 10.27 -6.41 -3.70
N MET A 167 10.75 -5.16 -3.76
CA MET A 167 11.50 -4.68 -4.92
C MET A 167 12.76 -5.51 -5.16
N ASN A 168 13.48 -5.87 -4.11
CA ASN A 168 14.66 -6.73 -4.23
C ASN A 168 14.35 -8.15 -4.72
N LEU A 169 13.13 -8.65 -4.50
CA LEU A 169 12.66 -9.95 -5.00
C LEU A 169 12.21 -9.93 -6.47
N LEU A 170 12.05 -8.75 -7.07
CA LEU A 170 11.67 -8.66 -8.48
C LEU A 170 12.76 -9.28 -9.37
N PRO A 171 12.39 -9.97 -10.47
CA PRO A 171 13.33 -10.59 -11.40
C PRO A 171 14.03 -9.55 -12.30
N ILE A 172 14.61 -8.52 -11.68
CA ILE A 172 15.31 -7.43 -12.34
C ILE A 172 16.82 -7.63 -12.14
N PRO A 173 17.62 -7.58 -13.20
CA PRO A 173 19.08 -7.61 -13.07
C PRO A 173 19.56 -6.52 -12.10
N ALA A 174 20.67 -6.79 -11.41
CA ALA A 174 21.23 -6.00 -10.32
C ALA A 174 20.51 -6.09 -8.96
N LEU A 175 19.32 -6.70 -8.88
CA LEU A 175 18.62 -7.01 -7.64
C LEU A 175 18.76 -8.49 -7.28
N ASP A 176 18.49 -8.84 -6.01
CA ASP A 176 18.60 -10.23 -5.52
C ASP A 176 17.66 -11.17 -6.29
N GLY A 177 16.46 -10.71 -6.66
CA GLY A 177 15.51 -11.47 -7.49
C GLY A 177 16.05 -11.80 -8.89
N GLY A 178 16.86 -10.90 -9.48
CA GLY A 178 17.58 -11.18 -10.73
C GLY A 178 18.57 -12.33 -10.56
N ARG A 179 19.29 -12.36 -9.44
CA ARG A 179 20.21 -13.46 -9.11
C ARG A 179 19.48 -14.78 -8.87
N LEU A 180 18.36 -14.75 -8.18
CA LEU A 180 17.47 -15.92 -8.04
C LEU A 180 17.00 -16.43 -9.39
N LEU A 181 16.65 -15.53 -10.33
CA LEU A 181 16.26 -15.91 -11.68
C LEU A 181 17.39 -16.65 -12.42
N PHE A 182 18.64 -16.20 -12.31
CA PHE A 182 19.79 -16.91 -12.89
C PHE A 182 19.94 -18.30 -12.28
N LEU A 183 19.85 -18.45 -10.96
CA LEU A 183 19.90 -19.75 -10.28
C LEU A 183 18.77 -20.68 -10.74
N PHE A 184 17.56 -20.17 -10.94
CA PHE A 184 16.45 -20.94 -11.49
C PHE A 184 16.72 -21.41 -12.91
N ILE A 185 17.27 -20.55 -13.76
CA ILE A 185 17.64 -20.91 -15.15
C ILE A 185 18.74 -21.97 -15.14
N GLU A 186 19.75 -21.86 -14.29
CA GLU A 186 20.81 -22.86 -14.12
C GLU A 186 20.27 -24.23 -13.68
N ALA A 187 19.34 -24.22 -12.71
CA ALA A 187 18.70 -25.44 -12.22
C ALA A 187 17.93 -26.18 -13.32
N ILE A 188 17.14 -25.43 -14.14
CA ILE A 188 16.40 -26.00 -15.27
C ILE A 188 17.32 -26.50 -16.37
N ARG A 189 18.33 -25.70 -16.74
CA ARG A 189 19.27 -26.04 -17.81
C ARG A 189 20.34 -27.06 -17.40
N ARG A 190 20.50 -27.29 -16.08
CA ARG A 190 21.58 -28.11 -15.50
C ARG A 190 22.98 -27.71 -15.96
N LYS A 191 23.17 -26.44 -16.32
CA LYS A 191 24.45 -25.86 -16.76
C LYS A 191 24.60 -24.49 -16.14
N LYS A 192 25.76 -24.20 -15.57
CA LYS A 192 26.10 -22.89 -15.01
C LYS A 192 26.16 -21.83 -16.09
N ILE A 193 25.66 -20.64 -15.77
CA ILE A 193 25.82 -19.45 -16.60
C ILE A 193 27.24 -18.91 -16.35
N PRO A 194 28.00 -18.57 -17.42
CA PRO A 194 29.31 -17.95 -17.24
C PRO A 194 29.20 -16.65 -16.44
N GLN A 195 30.04 -16.49 -15.44
CA GLN A 195 30.04 -15.32 -14.55
C GLN A 195 30.15 -13.98 -15.30
N GLU A 196 30.90 -13.98 -16.42
CA GLU A 196 31.03 -12.80 -17.28
C GLU A 196 29.66 -12.35 -17.85
N LYS A 197 28.81 -13.30 -18.26
CA LYS A 197 27.47 -12.98 -18.78
C LYS A 197 26.54 -12.46 -17.71
N GLU A 198 26.58 -13.08 -16.53
CA GLU A 198 25.84 -12.61 -15.35
C GLU A 198 26.27 -11.18 -14.96
N ALA A 199 27.58 -10.92 -14.94
CA ALA A 199 28.13 -9.60 -14.63
C ALA A 199 27.67 -8.53 -15.63
N ILE A 200 27.70 -8.83 -16.93
CA ILE A 200 27.26 -7.90 -17.98
C ILE A 200 25.77 -7.57 -17.83
N VAL A 201 24.91 -8.59 -17.63
CA VAL A 201 23.48 -8.38 -17.46
C VAL A 201 23.17 -7.57 -16.21
N ASN A 202 23.84 -7.86 -15.09
CA ASN A 202 23.70 -7.10 -13.85
C ASN A 202 24.19 -5.66 -14.02
N PHE A 203 25.31 -5.42 -14.75
CA PHE A 203 25.79 -4.07 -15.02
C PHE A 203 24.79 -3.26 -15.86
N ILE A 204 24.21 -3.87 -16.90
CA ILE A 204 23.18 -3.21 -17.72
C ILE A 204 21.95 -2.89 -16.88
N GLY A 205 21.49 -3.84 -16.04
CA GLY A 205 20.38 -3.62 -15.11
C GLY A 205 20.65 -2.48 -14.14
N PHE A 206 21.86 -2.45 -13.56
CA PHE A 206 22.29 -1.37 -12.66
C PHE A 206 22.31 -0.01 -13.37
N ALA A 207 22.87 0.07 -14.57
CA ALA A 207 22.90 1.30 -15.36
C ALA A 207 21.48 1.82 -15.66
N LEU A 208 20.55 0.92 -16.00
CA LEU A 208 19.15 1.26 -16.27
C LEU A 208 18.45 1.77 -15.00
N LEU A 209 18.69 1.13 -13.85
CA LEU A 209 18.16 1.59 -12.56
C LEU A 209 18.72 2.96 -12.17
N MET A 210 19.99 3.23 -12.44
CA MET A 210 20.61 4.54 -12.22
C MET A 210 19.97 5.63 -13.08
N VAL A 211 19.71 5.36 -14.37
CA VAL A 211 19.00 6.29 -15.24
C VAL A 211 17.58 6.54 -14.73
N LEU A 212 16.86 5.49 -14.36
CA LEU A 212 15.52 5.62 -13.77
C LEU A 212 15.53 6.47 -12.50
N MET A 213 16.51 6.24 -11.60
CA MET A 213 16.65 7.01 -10.38
C MET A 213 16.88 8.50 -10.66
N VAL A 214 17.71 8.82 -11.65
CA VAL A 214 17.95 10.22 -12.08
C VAL A 214 16.67 10.86 -12.60
N VAL A 215 15.91 10.16 -13.44
CA VAL A 215 14.64 10.66 -14.00
C VAL A 215 13.62 10.91 -12.88
N VAL A 216 13.45 9.95 -11.96
CA VAL A 216 12.54 10.08 -10.83
C VAL A 216 12.95 11.23 -9.93
N PHE A 217 14.23 11.38 -9.64
CA PHE A 217 14.77 12.46 -8.80
C PHE A 217 14.52 13.85 -9.41
N PHE A 218 14.74 14.01 -10.73
CA PHE A 218 14.43 15.27 -11.40
C PHE A 218 12.92 15.57 -11.40
N ASN A 219 12.08 14.58 -11.64
CA ASN A 219 10.63 14.76 -11.57
C ASN A 219 10.17 15.14 -10.15
N ASP A 220 10.80 14.55 -9.15
CA ASP A 220 10.52 14.79 -7.73
C ASP A 220 10.86 16.24 -7.32
N ILE A 221 12.05 16.71 -7.72
CA ILE A 221 12.46 18.12 -7.51
C ILE A 221 11.49 19.06 -8.22
N LYS A 222 11.11 18.74 -9.47
CA LYS A 222 10.16 19.57 -10.21
C LYS A 222 8.82 19.69 -9.47
N ASN A 223 8.28 18.58 -8.96
CA ASN A 223 7.00 18.58 -8.24
C ASN A 223 7.09 19.24 -6.86
N ALA A 224 8.27 19.26 -6.23
CA ALA A 224 8.47 19.84 -4.91
C ALA A 224 8.69 21.37 -4.93
N PHE A 225 9.23 21.92 -6.03
CA PHE A 225 9.68 23.31 -6.08
C PHE A 225 9.05 24.14 -7.20
N PHE A 226 8.34 23.52 -8.14
CA PHE A 226 7.72 24.16 -9.30
C PHE A 226 6.29 23.68 -9.52
#